data_5e4c334ff4f93610ab766f5cde27ffee
#
_entry.id   5e4c334ff4f93610ab766f5cde27ffee
#
_cell.length_a   1.000
_cell.length_b   1.000
_cell.length_c   1.000
_cell.angle_alpha   90.00
_cell.angle_beta   90.00
_cell.angle_gamma   90.00
#
_symmetry.space_group_name_H-M   'P 1'
#
loop_
_entity.id
_entity.type
_entity.pdbx_description
1 polymer ?
#
loop_
_entity_poly.entity_id
_entity_poly.type
_entity_poly.pdbx_seq_one_letter_code
_entity_poly.pdbx_strand_id
1 'polypeptide(L)'
;DATRMQALARQFNLSETTFILPSKRAAALVRIFTPAYEMPFAGHPTLGTAHVCRALGLGGEQLGLEMRAGIIPVTSRGDHWTLRAQPSTSRLVELKPSEIARLLGLEPADIGFQPLWVKAGKEQLVIPLTSKAAVRRARPRGDIFERLKSADGAGMAYVFASSGGKKILSRFFFPDGAAVLEDPATGSACANLGGWFVAMGRRPPLEFAVSQGEFAGRPSTLQLEVNSDNEVFVGGDVIEIGSGILNI
;
A
#
# COMPACT_ATOMS: atom_id res chain seq x y z
N ASP A 1 2.46 -23.40 -14.80
CA ASP A 1 1.22 -22.77 -15.32
C ASP A 1 0.49 -22.01 -14.20
N ALA A 2 -0.55 -21.25 -14.55
CA ALA A 2 -1.30 -20.41 -13.62
C ALA A 2 -2.02 -21.23 -12.52
N THR A 3 -2.55 -22.37 -12.86
CA THR A 3 -3.30 -23.23 -11.93
C THR A 3 -2.41 -23.75 -10.82
N ARG A 4 -1.19 -24.20 -11.15
CA ARG A 4 -0.20 -24.65 -10.16
C ARG A 4 0.30 -23.52 -9.28
N MET A 5 0.56 -22.34 -9.86
CA MET A 5 0.97 -21.13 -9.11
C MET A 5 -0.11 -20.73 -8.10
N GLN A 6 -1.38 -20.71 -8.53
CA GLN A 6 -2.50 -20.41 -7.63
C GLN A 6 -2.65 -21.47 -6.52
N ALA A 7 -2.46 -22.75 -6.84
CA ALA A 7 -2.50 -23.82 -5.83
C ALA A 7 -1.40 -23.67 -4.78
N LEU A 8 -0.18 -23.35 -5.20
CA LEU A 8 0.94 -23.08 -4.30
C LEU A 8 0.69 -21.85 -3.43
N ALA A 9 0.23 -20.74 -4.01
CA ALA A 9 -0.11 -19.54 -3.25
C ALA A 9 -1.18 -19.83 -2.18
N ARG A 10 -2.18 -20.64 -2.50
CA ARG A 10 -3.19 -21.09 -1.55
C ARG A 10 -2.61 -21.98 -0.45
N GLN A 11 -1.70 -22.87 -0.81
CA GLN A 11 -1.04 -23.77 0.15
C GLN A 11 -0.17 -23.01 1.14
N PHE A 12 0.60 -22.00 0.69
CA PHE A 12 1.40 -21.16 1.57
C PHE A 12 0.55 -20.25 2.46
N ASN A 13 -0.61 -19.84 1.99
CA ASN A 13 -1.55 -18.98 2.71
C ASN A 13 -0.92 -17.68 3.26
N LEU A 14 0.03 -17.12 2.51
CA LEU A 14 0.60 -15.80 2.76
C LEU A 14 -0.25 -14.73 2.09
N SER A 15 -0.09 -13.46 2.47
CA SER A 15 -0.81 -12.34 1.83
C SER A 15 -0.64 -12.40 0.32
N GLU A 16 0.61 -12.55 -0.15
CA GLU A 16 0.94 -12.79 -1.55
C GLU A 16 2.10 -13.78 -1.68
N THR A 17 2.10 -14.49 -2.81
CA THR A 17 3.19 -15.33 -3.29
C THR A 17 3.57 -14.86 -4.69
N THR A 18 4.85 -14.60 -4.93
CA THR A 18 5.35 -14.20 -6.24
C THR A 18 6.09 -15.34 -6.92
N PHE A 19 6.01 -15.38 -8.25
CA PHE A 19 6.72 -16.33 -9.10
C PHE A 19 7.60 -15.57 -10.08
N ILE A 20 8.91 -15.86 -10.03
CA ILE A 20 9.93 -15.26 -10.89
C ILE A 20 10.10 -16.18 -12.09
N LEU A 21 9.92 -15.63 -13.30
CA LEU A 21 9.97 -16.33 -14.56
C LEU A 21 10.95 -15.60 -15.53
N PRO A 22 11.50 -16.28 -16.53
CA PRO A 22 12.31 -15.61 -17.55
C PRO A 22 11.54 -14.50 -18.27
N SER A 23 12.18 -13.36 -18.48
CA SER A 23 11.68 -12.26 -19.31
C SER A 23 12.68 -11.94 -20.44
N LYS A 24 12.15 -11.50 -21.59
CA LYS A 24 12.94 -10.92 -22.69
C LYS A 24 12.95 -9.39 -22.65
N ARG A 25 12.20 -8.77 -21.74
CA ARG A 25 11.91 -7.33 -21.70
C ARG A 25 12.41 -6.64 -20.45
N ALA A 26 12.66 -7.41 -19.39
CA ALA A 26 13.02 -6.90 -18.07
C ALA A 26 13.93 -7.91 -17.35
N ALA A 27 14.34 -7.60 -16.13
CA ALA A 27 15.15 -8.51 -15.31
C ALA A 27 14.44 -9.85 -15.07
N ALA A 28 13.13 -9.82 -14.87
CA ALA A 28 12.29 -11.01 -14.71
C ALA A 28 10.84 -10.70 -15.10
N LEU A 29 10.08 -11.74 -15.49
CA LEU A 29 8.63 -11.71 -15.50
C LEU A 29 8.13 -12.17 -14.13
N VAL A 30 7.29 -11.37 -13.49
CA VAL A 30 6.77 -11.62 -12.15
C VAL A 30 5.27 -11.79 -12.18
N ARG A 31 4.80 -12.87 -11.58
CA ARG A 31 3.37 -13.12 -11.36
C ARG A 31 3.09 -13.12 -9.87
N ILE A 32 2.04 -12.42 -9.45
CA ILE A 32 1.70 -12.20 -8.04
C ILE A 32 0.33 -12.82 -7.76
N PHE A 33 0.26 -13.68 -6.75
CA PHE A 33 -0.96 -14.39 -6.38
C PHE A 33 -1.27 -14.16 -4.89
N THR A 34 -2.51 -13.80 -4.61
CA THR A 34 -3.11 -13.99 -3.28
C THR A 34 -3.53 -15.47 -3.14
N PRO A 35 -3.95 -15.95 -1.97
CA PRO A 35 -4.56 -17.27 -1.86
C PRO A 35 -5.78 -17.47 -2.74
N ALA A 36 -6.47 -16.40 -3.17
CA ALA A 36 -7.72 -16.47 -3.92
C ALA A 36 -7.58 -16.23 -5.43
N TYR A 37 -6.72 -15.29 -5.86
CA TYR A 37 -6.62 -14.84 -7.26
C TYR A 37 -5.26 -14.23 -7.60
N GLU A 38 -4.98 -14.11 -8.91
CA GLU A 38 -3.80 -13.43 -9.43
C GLU A 38 -4.01 -11.92 -9.50
N MET A 39 -3.05 -11.15 -9.00
CA MET A 39 -3.02 -9.70 -9.06
C MET A 39 -2.18 -9.20 -10.24
N PRO A 40 -2.60 -8.12 -10.94
CA PRO A 40 -1.80 -7.52 -12.00
C PRO A 40 -0.55 -6.80 -11.47
N PHE A 41 -0.59 -6.35 -10.22
CA PHE A 41 0.46 -5.62 -9.50
C PHE A 41 0.15 -5.58 -8.00
N ALA A 42 1.20 -5.61 -7.17
CA ALA A 42 1.12 -5.30 -5.74
C ALA A 42 2.45 -4.71 -5.26
N GLY A 43 2.42 -3.66 -4.43
CA GLY A 43 3.59 -2.86 -4.07
C GLY A 43 4.66 -3.64 -3.31
N HIS A 44 4.36 -4.12 -2.09
CA HIS A 44 5.36 -4.79 -1.27
C HIS A 44 5.85 -6.14 -1.86
N PRO A 45 5.02 -6.94 -2.56
CA PRO A 45 5.52 -8.14 -3.23
C PRO A 45 6.50 -7.80 -4.36
N THR A 46 6.31 -6.65 -5.03
CA THR A 46 7.24 -6.17 -6.05
C THR A 46 8.61 -5.85 -5.45
N LEU A 47 8.66 -5.13 -4.31
CA LEU A 47 9.93 -4.81 -3.63
C LEU A 47 10.63 -6.07 -3.14
N GLY A 48 9.91 -7.00 -2.49
CA GLY A 48 10.45 -8.28 -2.04
C GLY A 48 10.99 -9.12 -3.21
N THR A 49 10.26 -9.17 -4.33
CA THR A 49 10.70 -9.90 -5.53
C THR A 49 11.95 -9.27 -6.16
N ALA A 50 12.04 -7.95 -6.17
CA ALA A 50 13.22 -7.24 -6.66
C ALA A 50 14.47 -7.60 -5.83
N HIS A 51 14.32 -7.68 -4.52
CA HIS A 51 15.39 -8.13 -3.61
C HIS A 51 15.85 -9.56 -3.96
N VAL A 52 14.92 -10.48 -4.14
CA VAL A 52 15.24 -11.87 -4.53
C VAL A 52 15.87 -11.91 -5.93
N CYS A 53 15.38 -11.15 -6.90
CA CYS A 53 15.99 -11.05 -8.24
C CYS A 53 17.45 -10.59 -8.16
N ARG A 54 17.75 -9.59 -7.32
CA ARG A 54 19.13 -9.15 -7.08
C ARG A 54 19.98 -10.28 -6.47
N ALA A 55 19.47 -10.97 -5.47
CA ALA A 55 20.17 -12.09 -4.83
C ALA A 55 20.44 -13.26 -5.81
N LEU A 56 19.56 -13.46 -6.79
CA LEU A 56 19.71 -14.45 -7.86
C LEU A 56 20.60 -13.97 -9.04
N GLY A 57 21.16 -12.76 -8.98
CA GLY A 57 21.99 -12.19 -10.04
C GLY A 57 21.22 -11.77 -11.30
N LEU A 58 19.89 -11.61 -11.22
CA LEU A 58 19.04 -11.19 -12.34
C LEU A 58 19.01 -9.66 -12.54
N GLY A 59 19.70 -8.89 -11.70
CA GLY A 59 19.79 -7.43 -11.77
C GLY A 59 20.58 -6.86 -10.61
N GLY A 60 20.75 -5.53 -10.58
CA GLY A 60 21.47 -4.79 -9.53
C GLY A 60 20.56 -3.92 -8.67
N GLU A 61 21.08 -2.75 -8.25
CA GLU A 61 20.33 -1.76 -7.45
C GLU A 61 19.19 -1.09 -8.21
N GLN A 62 19.22 -1.15 -9.53
CA GLN A 62 18.15 -0.66 -10.40
C GLN A 62 17.77 -1.80 -11.33
N LEU A 63 16.50 -2.16 -11.33
CA LEU A 63 15.98 -3.20 -12.20
C LEU A 63 14.50 -2.95 -12.56
N GLY A 64 14.06 -3.50 -13.68
CA GLY A 64 12.66 -3.54 -14.07
C GLY A 64 12.10 -4.93 -13.86
N LEU A 65 10.87 -5.02 -13.34
CA LEU A 65 10.12 -6.27 -13.25
C LEU A 65 8.94 -6.21 -14.21
N GLU A 66 8.86 -7.16 -15.13
CA GLU A 66 7.73 -7.28 -16.05
C GLU A 66 6.55 -7.91 -15.30
N MET A 67 5.41 -7.25 -15.32
CA MET A 67 4.16 -7.68 -14.70
C MET A 67 2.98 -7.45 -15.64
N ARG A 68 1.80 -7.96 -15.29
CA ARG A 68 0.58 -7.69 -16.08
C ARG A 68 0.25 -6.20 -16.17
N ALA A 69 0.62 -5.42 -15.17
CA ALA A 69 0.46 -3.95 -15.15
C ALA A 69 1.51 -3.20 -15.99
N GLY A 70 2.51 -3.89 -16.54
CA GLY A 70 3.62 -3.31 -17.31
C GLY A 70 4.98 -3.61 -16.69
N ILE A 71 6.01 -2.90 -17.14
CA ILE A 71 7.35 -2.97 -16.54
C ILE A 71 7.43 -1.97 -15.40
N ILE A 72 7.66 -2.47 -14.20
CA ILE A 72 7.74 -1.69 -12.98
C ILE A 72 9.22 -1.46 -12.64
N PRO A 73 9.71 -0.24 -12.73
CA PRO A 73 11.06 0.09 -12.30
C PRO A 73 11.12 0.16 -10.78
N VAL A 74 12.15 -0.47 -10.22
CA VAL A 74 12.45 -0.44 -8.79
C VAL A 74 13.92 -0.10 -8.58
N THR A 75 14.21 0.57 -7.47
CA THR A 75 15.57 0.95 -7.08
C THR A 75 15.83 0.53 -5.65
N SER A 76 17.10 0.28 -5.32
CA SER A 76 17.49 -0.02 -3.94
C SER A 76 18.70 0.78 -3.49
N ARG A 77 18.81 0.93 -2.18
CA ARG A 77 20.04 1.31 -1.47
C ARG A 77 20.22 0.30 -0.33
N GLY A 78 21.13 -0.65 -0.50
CA GLY A 78 21.20 -1.79 0.40
C GLY A 78 19.90 -2.62 0.32
N ASP A 79 19.30 -2.90 1.46
CA ASP A 79 18.05 -3.67 1.54
C ASP A 79 16.78 -2.79 1.49
N HIS A 80 16.96 -1.47 1.42
CA HIS A 80 15.87 -0.52 1.21
C HIS A 80 15.50 -0.46 -0.26
N TRP A 81 14.27 -0.85 -0.59
CA TRP A 81 13.74 -0.86 -1.95
C TRP A 81 12.64 0.18 -2.13
N THR A 82 12.61 0.81 -3.29
CA THR A 82 11.67 1.90 -3.60
C THR A 82 11.11 1.72 -5.00
N LEU A 83 9.83 2.01 -5.16
CA LEU A 83 9.17 2.13 -6.46
C LEU A 83 8.48 3.50 -6.60
N ARG A 84 8.39 3.99 -7.84
CA ARG A 84 7.61 5.17 -8.18
C ARG A 84 6.15 4.78 -8.35
N ALA A 85 5.26 5.48 -7.64
CA ALA A 85 3.82 5.34 -7.81
C ALA A 85 3.35 5.95 -9.15
N GLN A 86 2.18 5.53 -9.61
CA GLN A 86 1.52 6.18 -10.74
C GLN A 86 1.12 7.62 -10.36
N PRO A 87 1.05 8.55 -11.33
CA PRO A 87 0.51 9.88 -11.09
C PRO A 87 -0.86 9.79 -10.43
N SER A 88 -1.05 10.56 -9.36
CA SER A 88 -2.29 10.53 -8.60
C SER A 88 -3.32 11.50 -9.12
N THR A 89 -4.59 11.13 -9.00
CA THR A 89 -5.74 12.03 -9.11
C THR A 89 -6.45 12.11 -7.78
N SER A 90 -7.15 13.20 -7.53
CA SER A 90 -7.94 13.37 -6.31
C SER A 90 -9.29 13.99 -6.59
N ARG A 91 -10.28 13.67 -5.74
CA ARG A 91 -11.60 14.29 -5.74
C ARG A 91 -12.13 14.48 -4.32
N LEU A 92 -13.03 15.41 -4.16
CA LEU A 92 -13.68 15.66 -2.88
C LEU A 92 -14.51 14.45 -2.45
N VAL A 93 -14.61 14.27 -1.15
CA VAL A 93 -15.54 13.31 -0.56
C VAL A 93 -16.89 14.02 -0.31
N GLU A 94 -17.98 13.35 -0.67
CA GLU A 94 -19.33 13.90 -0.47
C GLU A 94 -19.85 13.73 0.97
N LEU A 95 -19.18 12.87 1.77
CA LEU A 95 -19.53 12.63 3.17
C LEU A 95 -19.13 13.81 4.05
N LYS A 96 -20.02 14.17 4.99
CA LYS A 96 -19.70 15.16 6.03
C LYS A 96 -18.69 14.58 7.04
N PRO A 97 -17.93 15.42 7.75
CA PRO A 97 -17.02 14.94 8.80
C PRO A 97 -17.69 14.05 9.85
N SER A 98 -18.95 14.32 10.21
CA SER A 98 -19.73 13.50 11.15
C SER A 98 -20.05 12.10 10.60
N GLU A 99 -20.23 11.96 9.30
CA GLU A 99 -20.50 10.67 8.65
C GLU A 99 -19.20 9.85 8.55
N ILE A 100 -18.07 10.50 8.24
CA ILE A 100 -16.74 9.87 8.24
C ILE A 100 -16.37 9.41 9.66
N ALA A 101 -16.59 10.26 10.66
CA ALA A 101 -16.37 9.91 12.06
C ALA A 101 -17.19 8.68 12.48
N ARG A 102 -18.50 8.68 12.16
CA ARG A 102 -19.37 7.55 12.44
C ARG A 102 -18.91 6.24 11.76
N LEU A 103 -18.43 6.33 10.52
CA LEU A 103 -17.88 5.20 9.78
C LEU A 103 -16.67 4.59 10.49
N LEU A 104 -15.86 5.42 11.13
CA LEU A 104 -14.63 5.02 11.82
C LEU A 104 -14.80 4.78 13.33
N GLY A 105 -16.01 4.96 13.88
CA GLY A 105 -16.23 4.89 15.32
C GLY A 105 -15.51 6.00 16.09
N LEU A 106 -15.43 7.19 15.52
CA LEU A 106 -14.76 8.38 16.05
C LEU A 106 -15.75 9.52 16.27
N GLU A 107 -15.28 10.59 16.92
CA GLU A 107 -16.02 11.84 17.03
C GLU A 107 -15.74 12.76 15.83
N PRO A 108 -16.70 13.64 15.44
CA PRO A 108 -16.47 14.59 14.33
C PRO A 108 -15.23 15.47 14.53
N ALA A 109 -14.88 15.80 15.77
CA ALA A 109 -13.70 16.59 16.11
C ALA A 109 -12.37 15.83 15.89
N ASP A 110 -12.41 14.51 15.73
CA ASP A 110 -11.23 13.70 15.40
C ASP A 110 -10.86 13.80 13.92
N ILE A 111 -11.82 14.18 13.06
CA ILE A 111 -11.56 14.30 11.62
C ILE A 111 -10.79 15.59 11.34
N GLY A 112 -9.63 15.42 10.73
CA GLY A 112 -8.76 16.53 10.35
C GLY A 112 -9.20 17.20 9.04
N PHE A 113 -8.36 18.12 8.58
CA PHE A 113 -8.67 18.93 7.41
C PHE A 113 -8.64 18.11 6.12
N GLN A 114 -9.73 18.22 5.37
CA GLN A 114 -9.93 17.81 3.98
C GLN A 114 -9.61 16.34 3.68
N PRO A 115 -10.46 15.39 4.11
CA PRO A 115 -10.46 14.05 3.54
C PRO A 115 -10.66 14.10 2.02
N LEU A 116 -9.95 13.24 1.29
CA LEU A 116 -10.05 13.14 -0.17
C LEU A 116 -10.08 11.67 -0.61
N TRP A 117 -10.81 11.42 -1.68
CA TRP A 117 -10.56 10.26 -2.51
C TRP A 117 -9.29 10.52 -3.32
N VAL A 118 -8.32 9.61 -3.23
CA VAL A 118 -7.06 9.69 -3.97
C VAL A 118 -6.82 8.38 -4.70
N LYS A 119 -6.32 8.48 -5.94
CA LYS A 119 -6.04 7.33 -6.81
C LYS A 119 -4.66 7.46 -7.44
N ALA A 120 -3.70 6.68 -6.92
CA ALA A 120 -2.39 6.40 -7.53
C ALA A 120 -2.31 4.90 -7.87
N GLY A 121 -3.28 4.43 -8.65
CA GLY A 121 -3.55 3.02 -8.95
C GLY A 121 -4.98 2.65 -8.54
N LYS A 122 -5.23 2.37 -7.26
CA LYS A 122 -6.57 2.09 -6.72
C LYS A 122 -7.07 3.28 -5.89
N GLU A 123 -8.34 3.65 -6.08
CA GLU A 123 -8.94 4.76 -5.34
C GLU A 123 -9.23 4.38 -3.89
N GLN A 124 -8.78 5.22 -2.96
CA GLN A 124 -8.94 5.04 -1.52
C GLN A 124 -9.28 6.36 -0.85
N LEU A 125 -10.07 6.32 0.21
CA LEU A 125 -10.39 7.51 1.00
C LEU A 125 -9.26 7.79 1.99
N VAL A 126 -8.51 8.84 1.76
CA VAL A 126 -7.41 9.31 2.62
C VAL A 126 -7.97 10.30 3.61
N ILE A 127 -7.90 9.97 4.89
CA ILE A 127 -8.53 10.71 5.99
C ILE A 127 -7.47 11.18 6.99
N PRO A 128 -7.12 12.46 7.01
CA PRO A 128 -6.32 13.00 8.09
C PRO A 128 -7.12 12.99 9.38
N LEU A 129 -6.49 12.57 10.46
CA LEU A 129 -7.03 12.66 11.81
C LEU A 129 -6.24 13.68 12.63
N THR A 130 -6.89 14.27 13.62
CA THR A 130 -6.31 15.36 14.42
C THR A 130 -5.18 14.89 15.35
N SER A 131 -5.09 13.59 15.64
CA SER A 131 -4.07 13.06 16.55
C SER A 131 -3.77 11.57 16.33
N LYS A 132 -2.61 11.12 16.79
CA LYS A 132 -2.28 9.69 16.90
C LYS A 132 -3.27 8.92 17.76
N ALA A 133 -3.79 9.56 18.80
CA ALA A 133 -4.80 8.96 19.66
C ALA A 133 -6.09 8.66 18.89
N ALA A 134 -6.51 9.54 17.99
CA ALA A 134 -7.65 9.30 17.10
C ALA A 134 -7.35 8.14 16.14
N VAL A 135 -6.16 8.07 15.53
CA VAL A 135 -5.76 6.93 14.67
C VAL A 135 -5.85 5.61 15.45
N ARG A 136 -5.36 5.57 16.69
CA ARG A 136 -5.39 4.37 17.53
C ARG A 136 -6.81 3.98 17.96
N ARG A 137 -7.70 4.95 18.14
CA ARG A 137 -9.11 4.71 18.53
C ARG A 137 -9.98 4.27 17.39
N ALA A 138 -9.60 4.52 16.14
CA ALA A 138 -10.42 4.19 14.98
C ALA A 138 -10.87 2.72 15.01
N ARG A 139 -12.19 2.50 14.93
CA ARG A 139 -12.84 1.18 14.91
C ARG A 139 -13.95 1.22 13.86
N PRO A 140 -13.64 0.89 12.62
CA PRO A 140 -14.64 0.90 11.55
C PRO A 140 -15.83 0.00 11.89
N ARG A 141 -17.01 0.47 11.52
CA ARG A 141 -18.26 -0.25 11.69
C ARG A 141 -18.65 -0.93 10.39
N GLY A 142 -18.65 -2.26 10.35
CA GLY A 142 -18.91 -3.05 9.14
C GLY A 142 -20.22 -2.69 8.46
N ASP A 143 -21.31 -2.53 9.25
CA ASP A 143 -22.66 -2.17 8.77
C ASP A 143 -22.74 -0.81 8.05
N ILE A 144 -21.81 0.09 8.37
CA ILE A 144 -21.73 1.42 7.74
C ILE A 144 -20.63 1.41 6.69
N PHE A 145 -19.51 0.75 6.94
CA PHE A 145 -18.32 0.75 6.08
C PHE A 145 -18.61 0.15 4.69
N GLU A 146 -19.47 -0.86 4.59
CA GLU A 146 -19.88 -1.46 3.31
C GLU A 146 -20.59 -0.44 2.38
N ARG A 147 -21.13 0.65 2.93
CA ARG A 147 -21.75 1.75 2.17
C ARG A 147 -20.73 2.69 1.55
N LEU A 148 -19.47 2.65 2.03
CA LEU A 148 -18.40 3.43 1.45
C LEU A 148 -18.09 2.88 0.05
N LYS A 149 -18.29 3.72 -0.99
CA LYS A 149 -18.05 3.34 -2.38
C LYS A 149 -17.02 4.26 -3.00
N SER A 150 -16.02 3.67 -3.61
CA SER A 150 -15.05 4.33 -4.46
C SER A 150 -15.50 4.24 -5.93
N ALA A 151 -14.83 4.97 -6.81
CA ALA A 151 -15.03 4.81 -8.26
C ALA A 151 -14.62 3.41 -8.75
N ASP A 152 -13.77 2.71 -8.01
CA ASP A 152 -13.29 1.37 -8.32
C ASP A 152 -14.11 0.25 -7.64
N GLY A 153 -15.25 0.58 -7.00
CA GLY A 153 -16.13 -0.37 -6.31
C GLY A 153 -16.16 -0.18 -4.79
N ALA A 154 -15.87 -1.24 -4.01
CA ALA A 154 -15.88 -1.16 -2.55
C ALA A 154 -14.87 -0.14 -2.03
N GLY A 155 -15.32 0.73 -1.13
CA GLY A 155 -14.48 1.77 -0.56
C GLY A 155 -13.49 1.20 0.46
N MET A 156 -12.32 1.83 0.52
CA MET A 156 -11.26 1.56 1.48
C MET A 156 -10.88 2.86 2.15
N ALA A 157 -10.51 2.82 3.42
CA ALA A 157 -10.16 4.00 4.19
C ALA A 157 -8.73 3.93 4.72
N TYR A 158 -7.96 4.97 4.47
CA TYR A 158 -6.62 5.17 5.00
C TYR A 158 -6.63 6.35 5.95
N VAL A 159 -6.54 6.08 7.23
CA VAL A 159 -6.49 7.11 8.28
C VAL A 159 -5.05 7.37 8.68
N PHE A 160 -4.69 8.62 8.92
CA PHE A 160 -3.35 8.98 9.32
C PHE A 160 -3.30 10.23 10.21
N ALA A 161 -2.25 10.35 11.00
CA ALA A 161 -1.92 11.57 11.74
C ALA A 161 -0.40 11.76 11.81
N SER A 162 0.04 13.02 11.91
CA SER A 162 1.45 13.33 12.20
C SER A 162 1.85 12.74 13.56
N SER A 163 3.02 12.16 13.59
CA SER A 163 3.63 11.58 14.80
C SER A 163 4.78 12.44 15.35
N GLY A 164 4.97 13.61 14.75
CA GLY A 164 6.05 14.57 15.03
C GLY A 164 7.19 14.45 14.02
N GLY A 165 7.74 15.58 13.61
CA GLY A 165 8.78 15.67 12.59
C GLY A 165 8.34 15.04 11.27
N LYS A 166 9.20 14.18 10.70
CA LYS A 166 8.93 13.42 9.46
C LYS A 166 8.29 12.05 9.72
N LYS A 167 7.47 11.90 10.76
CA LYS A 167 6.83 10.62 11.14
C LYS A 167 5.31 10.72 11.06
N ILE A 168 4.70 9.67 10.54
CA ILE A 168 3.25 9.51 10.42
C ILE A 168 2.86 8.19 11.04
N LEU A 169 1.74 8.16 11.78
CA LEU A 169 1.04 6.94 12.18
C LEU A 169 -0.17 6.78 11.27
N SER A 170 -0.37 5.59 10.74
CA SER A 170 -1.47 5.29 9.83
C SER A 170 -2.12 3.93 10.11
N ARG A 171 -3.33 3.75 9.60
CA ARG A 171 -4.03 2.47 9.53
C ARG A 171 -4.84 2.39 8.25
N PHE A 172 -4.93 1.20 7.68
CA PHE A 172 -5.69 0.95 6.46
C PHE A 172 -6.78 -0.07 6.67
N PHE A 173 -8.00 0.28 6.27
CA PHE A 173 -9.19 -0.54 6.44
C PHE A 173 -9.84 -0.85 5.11
N PHE A 174 -10.24 -2.12 4.93
CA PHE A 174 -10.94 -2.59 3.75
C PHE A 174 -12.04 -3.59 4.12
N PRO A 175 -13.12 -3.68 3.31
CA PRO A 175 -14.21 -4.62 3.56
C PRO A 175 -13.82 -6.04 3.14
N ASP A 176 -14.24 -7.02 3.94
CA ASP A 176 -14.19 -8.44 3.61
C ASP A 176 -15.52 -9.09 4.04
N GLY A 177 -16.44 -9.23 3.08
CA GLY A 177 -17.82 -9.58 3.39
C GLY A 177 -18.47 -8.56 4.34
N ALA A 178 -19.03 -9.02 5.44
CA ALA A 178 -19.61 -8.16 6.48
C ALA A 178 -18.57 -7.60 7.48
N ALA A 179 -17.32 -8.06 7.40
CA ALA A 179 -16.23 -7.62 8.26
C ALA A 179 -15.47 -6.45 7.65
N VAL A 180 -14.74 -5.72 8.50
CA VAL A 180 -13.71 -4.77 8.08
C VAL A 180 -12.38 -5.28 8.60
N LEU A 181 -11.46 -5.51 7.70
CA LEU A 181 -10.10 -5.94 8.01
C LEU A 181 -9.13 -4.77 8.00
N GLU A 182 -7.99 -4.96 8.66
CA GLU A 182 -6.88 -4.02 8.67
C GLU A 182 -5.65 -4.65 8.00
N ASP A 183 -5.08 -3.95 7.01
CA ASP A 183 -3.85 -4.36 6.36
C ASP A 183 -2.61 -3.78 7.06
N PRO A 184 -1.55 -4.58 7.27
CA PRO A 184 -0.39 -4.14 8.04
C PRO A 184 0.54 -3.18 7.28
N ALA A 185 0.60 -3.24 5.94
CA ALA A 185 1.55 -2.44 5.16
C ALA A 185 1.05 -2.17 3.74
N THR A 186 0.30 -1.11 3.55
CA THR A 186 -0.39 -0.81 2.30
C THR A 186 0.37 0.20 1.45
N GLY A 187 1.26 -0.27 0.58
CA GLY A 187 2.05 0.59 -0.31
C GLY A 187 1.19 1.51 -1.20
N SER A 188 0.06 1.01 -1.73
CA SER A 188 -0.87 1.83 -2.53
C SER A 188 -1.53 2.96 -1.74
N ALA A 189 -1.84 2.72 -0.45
CA ALA A 189 -2.40 3.76 0.41
C ALA A 189 -1.33 4.78 0.83
N CYS A 190 -0.09 4.34 1.04
CA CYS A 190 1.04 5.22 1.26
C CYS A 190 1.30 6.11 0.02
N ALA A 191 1.18 5.56 -1.20
CA ALA A 191 1.25 6.35 -2.43
C ALA A 191 0.10 7.37 -2.51
N ASN A 192 -1.12 6.97 -2.16
CA ASN A 192 -2.27 7.88 -2.09
C ASN A 192 -2.09 8.97 -1.03
N LEU A 193 -1.40 8.69 0.08
CA LEU A 193 -1.03 9.72 1.04
C LEU A 193 -0.09 10.77 0.42
N GLY A 194 0.89 10.33 -0.38
CA GLY A 194 1.74 11.24 -1.16
C GLY A 194 0.91 12.12 -2.11
N GLY A 195 -0.02 11.50 -2.84
CA GLY A 195 -0.97 12.22 -3.69
C GLY A 195 -1.87 13.19 -2.92
N TRP A 196 -2.28 12.84 -1.70
CA TRP A 196 -3.02 13.74 -0.83
C TRP A 196 -2.17 14.97 -0.45
N PHE A 197 -0.89 14.81 -0.10
CA PHE A 197 0.00 15.95 0.19
C PHE A 197 0.14 16.88 -1.01
N VAL A 198 0.30 16.32 -2.21
CA VAL A 198 0.35 17.10 -3.46
C VAL A 198 -0.96 17.86 -3.68
N ALA A 199 -2.12 17.20 -3.55
CA ALA A 199 -3.42 17.83 -3.69
C ALA A 199 -3.69 18.93 -2.66
N MET A 200 -3.11 18.80 -1.46
CA MET A 200 -3.17 19.82 -0.40
C MET A 200 -2.15 20.97 -0.58
N GLY A 201 -1.42 21.01 -1.68
CA GLY A 201 -0.45 22.06 -1.97
C GLY A 201 0.76 22.07 -1.03
N ARG A 202 1.08 20.92 -0.41
CA ARG A 202 2.32 20.81 0.37
C ARG A 202 3.52 20.94 -0.55
N ARG A 203 4.50 21.73 -0.13
CA ARG A 203 5.70 22.03 -0.95
C ARG A 203 6.70 20.87 -0.87
N PRO A 204 7.00 20.18 -1.98
CA PRO A 204 8.09 19.21 -2.04
C PRO A 204 9.47 19.89 -1.96
N PRO A 205 10.54 19.13 -1.65
CA PRO A 205 10.53 17.69 -1.41
C PRO A 205 9.95 17.32 -0.03
N LEU A 206 9.22 16.22 0.04
CA LEU A 206 8.64 15.69 1.27
C LEU A 206 9.16 14.27 1.50
N GLU A 207 9.46 13.96 2.75
CA GLU A 207 9.87 12.62 3.18
C GLU A 207 9.20 12.28 4.50
N PHE A 208 8.66 11.07 4.61
CA PHE A 208 8.04 10.59 5.83
C PHE A 208 8.33 9.12 6.07
N ALA A 209 8.61 8.77 7.34
CA ALA A 209 8.50 7.40 7.82
C ALA A 209 7.06 7.17 8.29
N VAL A 210 6.36 6.25 7.65
CA VAL A 210 4.95 5.94 7.89
C VAL A 210 4.85 4.63 8.63
N SER A 211 4.46 4.67 9.90
CA SER A 211 4.21 3.47 10.71
C SER A 211 2.78 2.98 10.49
N GLN A 212 2.62 1.70 10.19
CA GLN A 212 1.35 1.02 9.98
C GLN A 212 1.39 -0.39 10.59
N GLY A 213 0.25 -1.05 10.78
CA GLY A 213 0.17 -2.46 11.16
C GLY A 213 0.30 -2.76 12.66
N GLU A 214 0.41 -1.75 13.54
CA GLU A 214 0.46 -1.94 14.99
C GLU A 214 -0.72 -2.81 15.48
N PHE A 215 -1.93 -2.56 14.98
CA PHE A 215 -3.15 -3.27 15.41
C PHE A 215 -3.45 -4.52 14.60
N ALA A 216 -2.79 -4.71 13.46
CA ALA A 216 -2.82 -5.95 12.70
C ALA A 216 -1.80 -6.99 13.22
N GLY A 217 -1.09 -6.68 14.33
CA GLY A 217 -0.06 -7.55 14.90
C GLY A 217 1.21 -7.69 14.03
N ARG A 218 1.38 -6.82 13.03
CA ARG A 218 2.52 -6.79 12.09
C ARG A 218 3.04 -5.37 11.93
N PRO A 219 3.72 -4.78 12.95
CA PRO A 219 4.26 -3.43 12.85
C PRO A 219 5.17 -3.29 11.63
N SER A 220 4.90 -2.32 10.80
CA SER A 220 5.58 -2.07 9.53
C SER A 220 5.96 -0.60 9.42
N THR A 221 7.03 -0.30 8.70
CA THR A 221 7.45 1.06 8.35
C THR A 221 7.57 1.17 6.84
N LEU A 222 6.82 2.09 6.26
CA LEU A 222 6.94 2.46 4.86
C LEU A 222 7.67 3.80 4.78
N GLN A 223 8.46 3.98 3.73
CA GLN A 223 9.04 5.28 3.39
C GLN A 223 8.22 5.92 2.30
N LEU A 224 7.82 7.17 2.52
CA LEU A 224 7.10 7.99 1.56
C LEU A 224 7.98 9.17 1.17
N GLU A 225 8.21 9.33 -0.11
CA GLU A 225 8.90 10.49 -0.67
C GLU A 225 8.01 11.15 -1.74
N VAL A 226 7.99 12.48 -1.76
CA VAL A 226 7.46 13.27 -2.87
C VAL A 226 8.59 14.19 -3.34
N ASN A 227 9.06 13.98 -4.56
CA ASN A 227 10.17 14.77 -5.11
C ASN A 227 9.70 16.15 -5.62
N SER A 228 10.66 16.99 -6.06
CA SER A 228 10.38 18.35 -6.55
C SER A 228 9.42 18.40 -7.75
N ASP A 229 9.28 17.31 -8.49
CA ASP A 229 8.40 17.19 -9.64
C ASP A 229 7.01 16.65 -9.27
N ASN A 230 6.71 16.54 -7.96
CA ASN A 230 5.49 15.94 -7.40
C ASN A 230 5.33 14.44 -7.70
N GLU A 231 6.40 13.75 -8.07
CA GLU A 231 6.39 12.30 -8.20
C GLU A 231 6.46 11.66 -6.82
N VAL A 232 5.62 10.65 -6.61
CA VAL A 232 5.50 9.93 -5.34
C VAL A 232 6.28 8.64 -5.42
N PHE A 233 7.11 8.40 -4.41
CA PHE A 233 7.87 7.17 -4.24
C PHE A 233 7.48 6.51 -2.92
N VAL A 234 7.35 5.19 -2.96
CA VAL A 234 7.05 4.38 -1.77
C VAL A 234 8.08 3.28 -1.67
N GLY A 235 8.64 3.12 -0.50
CA GLY A 235 9.68 2.14 -0.22
C GLY A 235 9.53 1.46 1.14
N GLY A 236 10.41 0.50 1.36
CA GLY A 236 10.56 -0.21 2.62
C GLY A 236 11.75 -1.14 2.59
N ASP A 237 12.16 -1.58 3.77
CA ASP A 237 13.24 -2.53 3.92
C ASP A 237 12.73 -3.95 3.65
N VAL A 238 13.52 -4.73 2.93
CA VAL A 238 13.25 -6.14 2.66
C VAL A 238 14.21 -6.98 3.50
N ILE A 239 13.65 -7.92 4.24
CA ILE A 239 14.41 -8.85 5.09
C ILE A 239 14.16 -10.27 4.59
N GLU A 240 15.22 -10.97 4.17
CA GLU A 240 15.14 -12.39 3.86
C GLU A 240 15.04 -13.18 5.18
N ILE A 241 14.01 -13.98 5.31
CA ILE A 241 13.78 -14.81 6.51
C ILE A 241 14.12 -16.28 6.30
N GLY A 242 14.35 -16.70 5.08
CA GLY A 242 14.76 -18.08 4.77
C GLY A 242 14.65 -18.40 3.28
N SER A 243 15.25 -19.54 2.91
CA SER A 243 15.18 -20.12 1.57
C SER A 243 15.06 -21.63 1.66
N GLY A 244 14.58 -22.28 0.61
CA GLY A 244 14.40 -23.72 0.55
C GLY A 244 14.07 -24.22 -0.85
N ILE A 245 13.89 -25.54 -0.98
CA ILE A 245 13.51 -26.22 -2.24
C ILE A 245 12.18 -26.94 -2.04
N LEU A 246 11.29 -26.77 -2.99
CA LEU A 246 10.03 -27.52 -3.07
C LEU A 246 10.11 -28.58 -4.18
N ASN A 247 9.79 -29.82 -3.85
CA ASN A 247 9.62 -30.90 -4.83
C ASN A 247 8.13 -30.96 -5.22
N ILE A 248 7.80 -30.51 -6.43
CA ILE A 248 6.44 -30.36 -6.96
C ILE A 248 6.26 -31.00 -8.33
#